data_5e556c3c8cfa3a1d76e1ab2959ae5559
#
_entry.id   5e556c3c8cfa3a1d76e1ab2959ae5559
#
_cell.length_a   1.000
_cell.length_b   1.000
_cell.length_c   1.000
_cell.angle_alpha   90.00
_cell.angle_beta   90.00
_cell.angle_gamma   90.00
#
_symmetry.space_group_name_H-M   'P 1'
#
loop_
_entity.id
_entity.type
_entity.pdbx_description
1 polymer ?
#
loop_
_entity_poly.entity_id
_entity_poly.type
_entity_poly.pdbx_seq_one_letter_code
_entity_poly.pdbx_strand_id
1 'polypeptide(L)'
;ILPWKDSGLQRSRYPQKTSFKVYGNLLNRARFFNMLSFGGNVTYEFRKSRLWKHSVTPFQLTFNTLMSTTERFDSITATNPSLALSLGDQFIPSMNYTFTYDNARLKKDYQLWWENSITSAGNVTSLLYAALGKDFHEKNKKLLGTPFAQFLKLTSEVRTLFKVGEKQHIAARFMGGVLWSYGNQTIAPYSEQFYIGGANSLRAFTVRSIGPGTYNPAQNTKYGYLDQTGDIKLEANV
;
A
#
# COMPACT_ATOMS: atom_id res chain seq x y z
N ILE A 1 14.64 9.17 -17.97
CA ILE A 1 15.62 8.82 -19.02
C ILE A 1 16.53 7.77 -18.38
N LEU A 2 16.48 6.53 -18.86
CA LEU A 2 17.44 5.51 -18.46
C LEU A 2 18.84 5.90 -18.98
N PRO A 3 19.93 5.62 -18.22
CA PRO A 3 21.27 6.07 -18.57
C PRO A 3 21.88 5.38 -19.80
N TRP A 4 21.33 4.27 -20.28
CA TRP A 4 21.77 3.70 -21.55
C TRP A 4 20.89 4.18 -22.69
N LYS A 5 21.50 4.89 -23.53
CA LYS A 5 20.98 5.38 -24.80
C LYS A 5 20.83 4.18 -25.72
N ASP A 6 19.63 3.69 -25.94
CA ASP A 6 19.37 2.73 -26.99
C ASP A 6 19.58 3.40 -28.36
N SER A 7 20.69 3.08 -28.95
CA SER A 7 20.95 3.33 -30.36
C SER A 7 20.08 2.37 -31.19
N GLY A 8 18.80 2.69 -31.40
CA GLY A 8 17.98 1.92 -32.32
C GLY A 8 16.51 1.74 -31.98
N LEU A 9 16.07 2.02 -30.77
CA LEU A 9 14.64 2.02 -30.47
C LEU A 9 14.00 3.33 -30.97
N GLN A 10 13.04 3.18 -31.90
CA GLN A 10 12.15 4.24 -32.36
C GLN A 10 11.74 5.12 -31.17
N ARG A 11 11.89 6.44 -31.30
CA ARG A 11 11.37 7.41 -30.33
C ARG A 11 9.97 6.98 -29.92
N SER A 12 9.80 6.56 -28.69
CA SER A 12 8.50 6.15 -28.17
C SER A 12 7.51 7.27 -28.43
N ARG A 13 6.42 6.97 -29.11
CA ARG A 13 5.35 7.93 -29.44
C ARG A 13 4.70 8.52 -28.18
N TYR A 14 4.99 7.93 -27.03
CA TYR A 14 4.43 8.30 -25.74
C TYR A 14 5.53 8.73 -24.78
N PRO A 15 5.26 9.76 -23.95
CA PRO A 15 6.24 10.25 -23.00
C PRO A 15 6.60 9.19 -21.95
N GLN A 16 7.89 9.07 -21.71
CA GLN A 16 8.47 8.29 -20.62
C GLN A 16 8.95 9.25 -19.54
N LYS A 17 8.79 8.87 -18.29
CA LYS A 17 9.15 9.69 -17.14
C LYS A 17 9.86 8.86 -16.08
N THR A 18 11.01 9.33 -15.63
CA THR A 18 11.65 8.84 -14.39
C THR A 18 11.43 9.87 -13.31
N SER A 19 10.95 9.43 -12.16
CA SER A 19 10.68 10.26 -10.99
C SER A 19 11.48 9.77 -9.80
N PHE A 20 12.15 10.69 -9.12
CA PHE A 20 12.76 10.48 -7.82
C PHE A 20 11.87 11.17 -6.80
N LYS A 21 11.46 10.47 -5.76
CA LYS A 21 10.62 11.02 -4.70
C LYS A 21 11.29 10.75 -3.36
N VAL A 22 11.30 11.77 -2.51
CA VAL A 22 11.58 11.67 -1.07
C VAL A 22 10.34 12.18 -0.36
N TYR A 23 9.93 11.50 0.68
CA TYR A 23 8.71 11.83 1.42
C TYR A 23 8.88 11.60 2.91
N GLY A 24 8.14 12.37 3.69
CA GLY A 24 7.94 12.19 5.12
C GLY A 24 6.46 12.29 5.44
N ASN A 25 5.98 11.45 6.32
CA ASN A 25 4.61 11.43 6.79
C ASN A 25 4.60 11.29 8.31
N LEU A 26 3.91 12.20 8.99
CA LEU A 26 3.68 12.15 10.42
C LEU A 26 2.22 11.73 10.66
N LEU A 27 2.03 10.55 11.21
CA LEU A 27 0.73 10.07 11.66
C LEU A 27 0.58 10.36 13.14
N ASN A 28 -0.29 11.30 13.47
CA ASN A 28 -0.68 11.59 14.84
C ASN A 28 -2.04 10.94 15.13
N ARG A 29 -2.04 9.95 16.01
CA ARG A 29 -3.25 9.36 16.58
C ARG A 29 -3.46 9.91 17.97
N ALA A 30 -4.23 10.98 18.06
CA ALA A 30 -4.52 11.65 19.33
C ALA A 30 -4.93 10.64 20.40
N ARG A 31 -4.29 10.71 21.58
CA ARG A 31 -4.46 9.84 22.76
C ARG A 31 -3.85 8.44 22.63
N PHE A 32 -3.14 8.11 21.55
CA PHE A 32 -2.53 6.80 21.37
C PHE A 32 -1.03 6.87 21.04
N PHE A 33 -0.69 7.32 19.85
CA PHE A 33 0.71 7.32 19.40
C PHE A 33 0.98 8.35 18.30
N ASN A 34 2.25 8.67 18.13
CA ASN A 34 2.78 9.38 16.97
C ASN A 34 3.77 8.48 16.24
N MET A 35 3.56 8.32 14.93
CA MET A 35 4.43 7.53 14.06
C MET A 35 4.97 8.41 12.94
N LEU A 36 6.28 8.38 12.74
CA LEU A 36 6.96 9.01 11.62
C LEU A 36 7.28 7.93 10.57
N SER A 37 6.92 8.21 9.34
CA SER A 37 7.33 7.42 8.18
C SER A 37 8.10 8.32 7.24
N PHE A 38 9.30 7.92 6.85
CA PHE A 38 10.05 8.62 5.82
C PHE A 38 10.67 7.64 4.85
N GLY A 39 10.92 8.11 3.64
CA GLY A 39 11.44 7.23 2.63
C GLY A 39 11.68 7.90 1.30
N GLY A 40 12.09 7.08 0.33
CA GLY A 40 12.29 7.52 -1.03
C GLY A 40 12.06 6.39 -2.02
N ASN A 41 11.76 6.76 -3.25
CA ASN A 41 11.62 5.82 -4.33
C ASN A 41 12.11 6.38 -5.68
N VAL A 42 12.38 5.46 -6.57
CA VAL A 42 12.65 5.73 -7.98
C VAL A 42 11.58 5.04 -8.80
N THR A 43 10.83 5.79 -9.58
CA THR A 43 9.73 5.26 -10.39
C THR A 43 9.94 5.59 -11.85
N TYR A 44 9.81 4.58 -12.69
CA TYR A 44 9.84 4.70 -14.13
C TYR A 44 8.43 4.48 -14.70
N GLU A 45 7.89 5.50 -15.37
CA GLU A 45 6.57 5.47 -16.01
C GLU A 45 6.71 5.47 -17.52
N PHE A 46 5.99 4.59 -18.19
CA PHE A 46 5.93 4.52 -19.64
C PHE A 46 4.55 4.10 -20.12
N ARG A 47 4.23 4.48 -21.37
CA ARG A 47 3.00 4.08 -22.04
C ARG A 47 3.32 3.23 -23.26
N LYS A 48 2.69 2.06 -23.35
CA LYS A 48 2.78 1.20 -24.52
C LYS A 48 1.76 1.62 -25.59
N SER A 49 0.65 2.24 -25.17
CA SER A 49 -0.42 2.76 -26.03
C SER A 49 -1.12 3.96 -25.39
N ARG A 50 -2.11 4.53 -26.07
CA ARG A 50 -2.95 5.60 -25.48
C ARG A 50 -3.74 5.12 -24.25
N LEU A 51 -4.03 3.83 -24.17
CA LEU A 51 -4.90 3.23 -23.15
C LEU A 51 -4.12 2.63 -21.99
N TRP A 52 -2.90 2.15 -22.25
CA TRP A 52 -2.11 1.42 -21.26
C TRP A 52 -0.95 2.24 -20.74
N LYS A 53 -0.93 2.43 -19.42
CA LYS A 53 0.18 3.02 -18.67
C LYS A 53 0.80 1.97 -17.78
N HIS A 54 2.12 1.96 -17.73
CA HIS A 54 2.92 1.11 -16.83
C HIS A 54 3.76 1.99 -15.92
N SER A 55 3.87 1.60 -14.68
CA SER A 55 4.71 2.25 -13.67
C SER A 55 5.50 1.17 -12.95
N VAL A 56 6.81 1.25 -13.03
CA VAL A 56 7.74 0.34 -12.36
C VAL A 56 8.50 1.14 -11.32
N THR A 57 8.45 0.74 -10.09
CA THR A 57 9.25 1.26 -8.98
C THR A 57 10.21 0.17 -8.55
N PRO A 58 11.41 0.07 -9.15
CA PRO A 58 12.35 -0.99 -8.84
C PRO A 58 12.98 -0.85 -7.46
N PHE A 59 12.95 0.35 -6.92
CA PHE A 59 13.50 0.63 -5.60
C PHE A 59 12.60 1.62 -4.84
N GLN A 60 12.15 1.18 -3.69
CA GLN A 60 11.47 2.00 -2.69
C GLN A 60 11.96 1.54 -1.32
N LEU A 61 12.36 2.50 -0.49
CA LEU A 61 12.72 2.26 0.89
C LEU A 61 11.89 3.19 1.76
N THR A 62 11.14 2.62 2.68
CA THR A 62 10.39 3.35 3.71
C THR A 62 10.89 2.90 5.07
N PHE A 63 11.07 3.83 5.97
CA PHE A 63 11.35 3.58 7.38
C PHE A 63 10.19 4.11 8.21
N ASN A 64 9.62 3.25 9.04
CA ASN A 64 8.60 3.61 10.01
C ASN A 64 9.21 3.58 11.40
N THR A 65 8.93 4.60 12.19
CA THR A 65 9.37 4.67 13.59
C THR A 65 8.28 5.24 14.47
N LEU A 66 8.12 4.65 15.64
CA LEU A 66 7.18 5.08 16.66
C LEU A 66 7.86 6.13 17.55
N MET A 67 7.45 7.41 17.41
CA MET A 67 8.10 8.54 18.09
C MET A 67 7.67 8.67 19.54
N SER A 68 6.38 8.49 19.82
CA SER A 68 5.82 8.60 21.16
C SER A 68 4.58 7.75 21.32
N THR A 69 4.40 7.22 22.50
CA THR A 69 3.24 6.44 22.93
C THR A 69 2.62 7.04 24.18
N THR A 70 1.40 6.65 24.48
CA THR A 70 0.73 6.97 25.75
C THR A 70 0.59 5.72 26.58
N GLU A 71 0.49 5.85 27.91
CA GLU A 71 0.25 4.72 28.82
C GLU A 71 -0.93 3.85 28.39
N ARG A 72 -1.97 4.50 27.85
CA ARG A 72 -3.14 3.80 27.33
C ARG A 72 -2.78 2.92 26.13
N PHE A 73 -1.97 3.41 25.23
CA PHE A 73 -1.48 2.65 24.06
C PHE A 73 -0.57 1.51 24.50
N ASP A 74 0.34 1.74 25.42
CA ASP A 74 1.27 0.74 25.94
C ASP A 74 0.52 -0.41 26.64
N SER A 75 -0.54 -0.11 27.39
CA SER A 75 -1.45 -1.09 27.97
C SER A 75 -2.14 -1.98 26.93
N ILE A 76 -2.52 -1.39 25.78
CA ILE A 76 -3.18 -2.08 24.67
C ILE A 76 -2.20 -2.99 23.94
N THR A 77 -1.01 -2.50 23.65
CA THR A 77 0.03 -3.26 22.94
C THR A 77 0.57 -4.41 23.78
N ALA A 78 0.61 -4.25 25.13
CA ALA A 78 0.95 -5.32 26.06
C ALA A 78 -0.03 -6.50 25.97
N THR A 79 -1.32 -6.22 25.73
CA THR A 79 -2.36 -7.25 25.56
C THR A 79 -2.53 -7.74 24.13
N ASN A 80 -1.97 -7.02 23.15
CA ASN A 80 -2.10 -7.33 21.71
C ASN A 80 -0.73 -7.28 21.01
N PRO A 81 0.08 -8.34 21.09
CA PRO A 81 1.42 -8.38 20.49
C PRO A 81 1.42 -8.14 18.96
N SER A 82 0.35 -8.52 18.27
CA SER A 82 0.22 -8.32 16.84
C SER A 82 0.21 -6.84 16.46
N LEU A 83 -0.48 -6.02 17.26
CA LEU A 83 -0.51 -4.58 17.08
C LEU A 83 0.86 -3.96 17.35
N ALA A 84 1.53 -4.40 18.42
CA ALA A 84 2.88 -3.94 18.75
C ALA A 84 3.86 -4.22 17.61
N LEU A 85 3.81 -5.41 17.01
CA LEU A 85 4.66 -5.78 15.88
C LEU A 85 4.35 -4.98 14.61
N SER A 86 3.08 -4.67 14.34
CA SER A 86 2.70 -3.92 13.14
C SER A 86 3.12 -2.44 13.20
N LEU A 87 3.22 -1.88 14.40
CA LEU A 87 3.56 -0.46 14.66
C LEU A 87 5.03 -0.26 15.06
N GLY A 88 5.77 -1.32 15.32
CA GLY A 88 7.18 -1.24 15.69
C GLY A 88 8.06 -0.63 14.61
N ASP A 89 9.26 -0.23 14.99
CA ASP A 89 10.25 0.30 14.07
C ASP A 89 10.64 -0.73 13.04
N GLN A 90 10.54 -0.37 11.76
CA GLN A 90 10.84 -1.30 10.67
C GLN A 90 11.18 -0.62 9.36
N PHE A 91 12.05 -1.26 8.60
CA PHE A 91 12.28 -0.94 7.19
C PHE A 91 11.30 -1.68 6.28
N ILE A 92 10.91 -1.02 5.21
CA ILE A 92 10.07 -1.60 4.14
C ILE A 92 10.80 -1.39 2.80
N PRO A 93 11.84 -2.23 2.54
CA PRO A 93 12.46 -2.25 1.22
C PRO A 93 11.51 -2.94 0.25
N SER A 94 11.01 -2.24 -0.75
CA SER A 94 9.98 -2.75 -1.64
C SER A 94 10.21 -2.41 -3.10
N MET A 95 9.57 -3.18 -3.95
CA MET A 95 9.42 -2.96 -5.39
C MET A 95 7.94 -2.94 -5.71
N ASN A 96 7.54 -2.07 -6.63
CA ASN A 96 6.16 -1.99 -7.06
C ASN A 96 6.07 -1.99 -8.58
N TYR A 97 5.06 -2.68 -9.11
CA TYR A 97 4.66 -2.60 -10.49
C TYR A 97 3.16 -2.31 -10.57
N THR A 98 2.80 -1.26 -11.29
CA THR A 98 1.41 -0.88 -11.52
C THR A 98 1.16 -0.78 -13.01
N PHE A 99 0.06 -1.36 -13.47
CA PHE A 99 -0.43 -1.13 -14.81
C PHE A 99 -1.86 -0.59 -14.76
N THR A 100 -2.13 0.39 -15.61
CA THR A 100 -3.40 1.12 -15.66
C THR A 100 -3.95 1.08 -17.07
N TYR A 101 -5.19 0.64 -17.22
CA TYR A 101 -5.99 0.80 -18.43
C TYR A 101 -6.93 1.99 -18.26
N ASP A 102 -6.98 2.88 -19.23
CA ASP A 102 -7.84 4.07 -19.21
C ASP A 102 -8.36 4.38 -20.62
N ASN A 103 -9.65 4.22 -20.84
CA ASN A 103 -10.30 4.51 -22.11
C ASN A 103 -11.08 5.84 -22.13
N ALA A 104 -11.03 6.66 -21.06
CA ALA A 104 -11.77 7.91 -20.95
C ALA A 104 -11.53 8.87 -22.13
N ARG A 105 -10.35 8.79 -22.74
CA ARG A 105 -9.98 9.61 -23.91
C ARG A 105 -10.66 9.21 -25.22
N LEU A 106 -11.31 8.04 -25.29
CA LEU A 106 -11.94 7.54 -26.50
C LEU A 106 -13.35 8.11 -26.71
N LYS A 107 -13.87 8.93 -25.78
CA LYS A 107 -15.22 9.55 -25.86
C LYS A 107 -16.34 8.52 -26.13
N LYS A 108 -16.26 7.35 -25.53
CA LYS A 108 -17.28 6.32 -25.61
C LYS A 108 -18.39 6.57 -24.57
N ASP A 109 -19.57 5.97 -24.79
CA ASP A 109 -20.68 6.03 -23.83
C ASP A 109 -20.37 5.31 -22.51
N TYR A 110 -19.35 4.45 -22.52
CA TYR A 110 -18.77 3.88 -21.31
C TYR A 110 -17.30 4.27 -21.17
N GLN A 111 -16.93 4.65 -19.96
CA GLN A 111 -15.54 4.89 -19.59
C GLN A 111 -15.13 3.84 -18.57
N LEU A 112 -13.95 3.29 -18.76
CA LEU A 112 -13.36 2.29 -17.87
C LEU A 112 -11.95 2.74 -17.50
N TRP A 113 -11.70 2.83 -16.22
CA TRP A 113 -10.37 2.95 -15.64
C TRP A 113 -10.12 1.71 -14.77
N TRP A 114 -9.05 1.01 -15.04
CA TRP A 114 -8.69 -0.22 -14.32
C TRP A 114 -7.20 -0.17 -13.99
N GLU A 115 -6.90 -0.26 -12.70
CA GLU A 115 -5.54 -0.25 -12.18
C GLU A 115 -5.27 -1.50 -11.36
N ASN A 116 -4.10 -2.10 -11.60
CA ASN A 116 -3.61 -3.22 -10.81
C ASN A 116 -2.21 -2.90 -10.34
N SER A 117 -1.94 -3.18 -9.08
CA SER A 117 -0.65 -2.96 -8.46
C SER A 117 -0.18 -4.20 -7.72
N ILE A 118 1.10 -4.53 -7.89
CA ILE A 118 1.78 -5.61 -7.21
C ILE A 118 2.95 -4.98 -6.46
N THR A 119 2.96 -5.11 -5.13
CA THR A 119 4.06 -4.67 -4.28
C THR A 119 4.70 -5.88 -3.63
N SER A 120 6.00 -6.01 -3.79
CA SER A 120 6.83 -7.05 -3.18
C SER A 120 7.82 -6.37 -2.23
N ALA A 121 7.69 -6.63 -0.94
CA ALA A 121 8.55 -6.04 0.09
C ALA A 121 9.44 -7.09 0.74
N GLY A 122 10.69 -6.73 1.03
CA GLY A 122 11.66 -7.55 1.75
C GLY A 122 12.19 -8.79 1.01
N ASN A 123 11.60 -9.17 -0.13
CA ASN A 123 11.96 -10.40 -0.84
C ASN A 123 13.37 -10.34 -1.44
N VAL A 124 13.71 -9.23 -2.10
CA VAL A 124 15.06 -9.01 -2.64
C VAL A 124 16.08 -8.95 -1.51
N THR A 125 15.75 -8.29 -0.41
CA THR A 125 16.60 -8.24 0.78
C THR A 125 16.82 -9.64 1.36
N SER A 126 15.76 -10.44 1.51
CA SER A 126 15.86 -11.83 1.99
C SER A 126 16.65 -12.71 1.03
N LEU A 127 16.53 -12.49 -0.29
CA LEU A 127 17.31 -13.20 -1.29
C LEU A 127 18.81 -12.86 -1.18
N LEU A 128 19.15 -11.60 -0.95
CA LEU A 128 20.54 -11.18 -0.69
C LEU A 128 21.10 -11.84 0.59
N TYR A 129 20.30 -11.93 1.64
CA TYR A 129 20.68 -12.64 2.86
C TYR A 129 20.89 -14.14 2.60
N ALA A 130 20.05 -14.77 1.77
CA ALA A 130 20.21 -16.16 1.38
C ALA A 130 21.51 -16.38 0.57
N ALA A 131 21.85 -15.47 -0.32
CA ALA A 131 23.11 -15.49 -1.06
C ALA A 131 24.34 -15.34 -0.14
N LEU A 132 24.19 -14.76 1.04
CA LEU A 132 25.20 -14.62 2.08
C LEU A 132 25.18 -15.77 3.10
N GLY A 133 24.47 -16.87 2.81
CA GLY A 133 24.45 -18.09 3.62
C GLY A 133 23.41 -18.12 4.74
N LYS A 134 22.44 -17.19 4.76
CA LYS A 134 21.30 -17.22 5.69
C LYS A 134 20.08 -17.79 5.00
N ASP A 135 19.20 -18.48 5.75
CA ASP A 135 17.95 -18.99 5.19
C ASP A 135 17.05 -17.83 4.73
N PHE A 136 16.40 -17.99 3.57
CA PHE A 136 15.42 -17.05 3.05
C PHE A 136 14.24 -16.85 4.02
N HIS A 137 13.81 -17.92 4.68
CA HIS A 137 12.71 -17.92 5.65
C HIS A 137 13.15 -17.67 7.10
N GLU A 138 14.45 -17.45 7.35
CA GLU A 138 14.93 -17.10 8.68
C GLU A 138 14.20 -15.85 9.19
N LYS A 139 13.72 -15.92 10.43
CA LYS A 139 13.02 -14.79 11.09
C LYS A 139 14.02 -13.84 11.74
N ASN A 140 13.57 -12.62 12.01
CA ASN A 140 14.34 -11.60 12.73
C ASN A 140 15.61 -11.10 12.00
N LYS A 141 15.67 -11.23 10.67
CA LYS A 141 16.70 -10.56 9.88
C LYS A 141 16.56 -9.05 10.01
N LYS A 142 17.69 -8.37 10.16
CA LYS A 142 17.74 -6.92 10.36
C LYS A 142 18.48 -6.23 9.24
N LEU A 143 17.97 -5.12 8.75
CA LEU A 143 18.63 -4.18 7.85
C LEU A 143 19.09 -2.97 8.68
N LEU A 144 20.39 -2.67 8.69
CA LEU A 144 20.95 -1.59 9.51
C LEU A 144 20.54 -1.63 11.00
N GLY A 145 20.45 -2.84 11.58
CA GLY A 145 20.08 -3.01 12.97
C GLY A 145 18.57 -3.08 13.26
N THR A 146 17.72 -2.73 12.29
CA THR A 146 16.26 -2.70 12.42
C THR A 146 15.61 -3.83 11.61
N PRO A 147 14.57 -4.50 12.11
CA PRO A 147 13.87 -5.52 11.35
C PRO A 147 13.24 -4.93 10.07
N PHE A 148 13.12 -5.73 9.03
CA PHE A 148 12.45 -5.32 7.80
C PHE A 148 11.21 -6.16 7.54
N ALA A 149 10.19 -5.52 6.96
CA ALA A 149 8.96 -6.18 6.56
C ALA A 149 9.16 -7.05 5.32
N GLN A 150 8.50 -8.21 5.29
CA GLN A 150 8.47 -9.11 4.14
C GLN A 150 7.04 -9.50 3.82
N PHE A 151 6.52 -9.04 2.67
CA PHE A 151 5.16 -9.31 2.25
C PHE A 151 4.98 -9.20 0.73
N LEU A 152 3.86 -9.72 0.26
CA LEU A 152 3.32 -9.50 -1.08
C LEU A 152 1.95 -8.83 -0.93
N LYS A 153 1.73 -7.72 -1.67
CA LYS A 153 0.46 -6.99 -1.68
C LYS A 153 -0.02 -6.85 -3.11
N LEU A 154 -1.25 -7.26 -3.34
CA LEU A 154 -1.94 -7.15 -4.62
C LEU A 154 -3.14 -6.21 -4.44
N THR A 155 -3.33 -5.29 -5.37
CA THR A 155 -4.52 -4.44 -5.40
C THR A 155 -5.06 -4.35 -6.82
N SER A 156 -6.37 -4.33 -6.94
CA SER A 156 -7.07 -4.11 -8.20
C SER A 156 -8.19 -3.11 -7.95
N GLU A 157 -8.26 -2.07 -8.75
CA GLU A 157 -9.32 -1.08 -8.67
C GLU A 157 -9.91 -0.84 -10.07
N VAL A 158 -11.23 -0.93 -10.15
CA VAL A 158 -12.00 -0.67 -11.36
C VAL A 158 -12.93 0.51 -11.09
N ARG A 159 -12.91 1.48 -11.97
CA ARG A 159 -13.88 2.59 -11.99
C ARG A 159 -14.56 2.63 -13.35
N THR A 160 -15.86 2.72 -13.35
CA THR A 160 -16.65 2.79 -14.58
C THR A 160 -17.60 3.97 -14.54
N LEU A 161 -17.83 4.55 -15.72
CA LEU A 161 -18.84 5.56 -15.93
C LEU A 161 -19.64 5.17 -17.17
N PHE A 162 -20.95 4.96 -16.99
CA PHE A 162 -21.88 4.63 -18.05
C PHE A 162 -22.81 5.80 -18.29
N LYS A 163 -22.90 6.21 -19.54
CA LYS A 163 -23.91 7.16 -19.99
C LYS A 163 -25.23 6.39 -20.28
N VAL A 164 -26.25 6.64 -19.47
CA VAL A 164 -27.57 5.99 -19.57
C VAL A 164 -28.53 6.84 -20.39
N GLY A 165 -28.34 8.15 -20.40
CA GLY A 165 -29.15 9.08 -21.12
C GLY A 165 -28.37 10.36 -21.41
N GLU A 166 -28.98 11.35 -22.06
CA GLU A 166 -28.29 12.61 -22.43
C GLU A 166 -27.71 13.36 -21.22
N LYS A 167 -28.39 13.29 -20.07
CA LYS A 167 -28.00 13.96 -18.82
C LYS A 167 -27.85 13.01 -17.63
N GLN A 168 -27.85 11.70 -17.88
CA GLN A 168 -27.83 10.68 -16.83
C GLN A 168 -26.59 9.80 -16.99
N HIS A 169 -25.84 9.66 -15.89
CA HIS A 169 -24.66 8.83 -15.82
C HIS A 169 -24.69 7.97 -14.56
N ILE A 170 -24.26 6.73 -14.67
CA ILE A 170 -24.01 5.83 -13.54
C ILE A 170 -22.52 5.67 -13.39
N ALA A 171 -22.00 5.97 -12.22
CA ALA A 171 -20.62 5.75 -11.85
C ALA A 171 -20.53 4.62 -10.85
N ALA A 172 -19.63 3.67 -11.10
CA ALA A 172 -19.37 2.57 -10.17
C ALA A 172 -17.87 2.41 -9.93
N ARG A 173 -17.51 2.03 -8.71
CA ARG A 173 -16.15 1.74 -8.28
C ARG A 173 -16.11 0.41 -7.55
N PHE A 174 -15.18 -0.44 -7.91
CA PHE A 174 -14.86 -1.66 -7.19
C PHE A 174 -13.36 -1.67 -6.87
N MET A 175 -13.01 -1.99 -5.63
CA MET A 175 -11.64 -2.15 -5.18
C MET A 175 -11.49 -3.45 -4.42
N GLY A 176 -10.51 -4.25 -4.83
CA GLY A 176 -10.07 -5.46 -4.14
C GLY A 176 -8.59 -5.40 -3.81
N GLY A 177 -8.20 -5.96 -2.67
CA GLY A 177 -6.80 -6.05 -2.29
C GLY A 177 -6.54 -7.20 -1.33
N VAL A 178 -5.37 -7.81 -1.45
CA VAL A 178 -4.86 -8.85 -0.56
C VAL A 178 -3.42 -8.51 -0.21
N LEU A 179 -3.10 -8.67 1.05
CA LEU A 179 -1.76 -8.50 1.60
C LEU A 179 -1.40 -9.78 2.35
N TRP A 180 -0.27 -10.36 2.00
CA TRP A 180 0.21 -11.59 2.59
C TRP A 180 1.63 -11.39 3.15
N SER A 181 1.75 -11.43 4.47
CA SER A 181 3.03 -11.33 5.19
C SER A 181 3.59 -12.71 5.49
N TYR A 182 4.89 -12.86 5.29
CA TYR A 182 5.60 -14.12 5.49
C TYR A 182 7.09 -13.89 5.75
N GLY A 183 7.81 -14.96 6.05
CA GLY A 183 9.27 -14.93 6.21
C GLY A 183 9.70 -14.16 7.46
N ASN A 184 10.32 -13.00 7.27
CA ASN A 184 10.95 -12.23 8.35
C ASN A 184 9.97 -11.76 9.43
N GLN A 185 8.77 -11.34 9.02
CA GLN A 185 7.68 -10.94 9.91
C GLN A 185 6.36 -11.49 9.41
N THR A 186 5.56 -12.05 10.30
CA THR A 186 4.25 -12.64 9.99
C THR A 186 3.12 -11.61 9.96
N ILE A 187 3.38 -10.39 10.41
CA ILE A 187 2.40 -9.31 10.49
C ILE A 187 2.90 -8.16 9.62
N ALA A 188 2.02 -7.67 8.76
CA ALA A 188 2.34 -6.56 7.90
C ALA A 188 2.48 -5.25 8.69
N PRO A 189 3.33 -4.32 8.20
CA PRO A 189 3.38 -2.96 8.73
C PRO A 189 1.99 -2.31 8.73
N TYR A 190 1.65 -1.64 9.81
CA TYR A 190 0.40 -0.90 9.96
C TYR A 190 0.15 0.09 8.79
N SER A 191 1.20 0.72 8.27
CA SER A 191 1.13 1.64 7.14
C SER A 191 0.71 0.96 5.83
N GLU A 192 0.93 -0.36 5.70
CA GLU A 192 0.64 -1.14 4.49
C GLU A 192 -0.69 -1.89 4.56
N GLN A 193 -1.22 -2.11 5.76
CA GLN A 193 -2.50 -2.80 5.95
C GLN A 193 -3.66 -2.01 5.37
N PHE A 194 -4.66 -2.72 4.89
CA PHE A 194 -5.90 -2.12 4.38
C PHE A 194 -6.77 -1.60 5.54
N TYR A 195 -7.58 -0.60 5.21
CA TYR A 195 -8.56 -0.03 6.14
C TYR A 195 -9.79 0.48 5.38
N ILE A 196 -10.85 0.75 6.12
CA ILE A 196 -12.10 1.34 5.62
C ILE A 196 -12.37 2.66 6.34
N GLY A 197 -13.15 3.52 5.71
CA GLY A 197 -13.50 4.85 6.21
C GLY A 197 -12.67 5.97 5.59
N GLY A 198 -13.16 7.19 5.75
CA GLY A 198 -12.57 8.39 5.19
C GLY A 198 -13.13 8.79 3.83
N ALA A 199 -12.65 9.92 3.32
CA ALA A 199 -13.20 10.60 2.13
C ALA A 199 -13.16 9.75 0.84
N ASN A 200 -12.20 8.84 0.72
CA ASN A 200 -12.00 8.00 -0.47
C ASN A 200 -12.54 6.56 -0.30
N SER A 201 -13.26 6.30 0.78
CA SER A 201 -13.90 5.01 1.09
C SER A 201 -15.32 5.28 1.60
N LEU A 202 -15.68 4.84 2.80
CA LEU A 202 -17.00 5.15 3.40
C LEU A 202 -16.95 6.51 4.10
N ARG A 203 -17.47 7.56 3.45
CA ARG A 203 -17.36 8.95 3.91
C ARG A 203 -18.00 9.24 5.27
N ALA A 204 -19.05 8.49 5.63
CA ALA A 204 -19.74 8.65 6.91
C ALA A 204 -18.92 8.17 8.11
N PHE A 205 -17.82 7.46 7.88
CA PHE A 205 -17.01 6.85 8.93
C PHE A 205 -15.59 7.43 8.92
N THR A 206 -15.04 7.60 10.11
CA THR A 206 -13.63 8.00 10.24
C THR A 206 -12.71 6.89 9.74
N VAL A 207 -11.52 7.28 9.31
CA VAL A 207 -10.48 6.33 8.85
C VAL A 207 -10.22 5.30 9.93
N ARG A 208 -10.24 4.00 9.56
CA ARG A 208 -9.97 2.86 10.46
C ARG A 208 -10.95 2.70 11.63
N SER A 209 -12.16 3.24 11.51
CA SER A 209 -13.18 3.10 12.55
C SER A 209 -14.05 1.85 12.41
N ILE A 210 -13.99 1.19 11.27
CA ILE A 210 -14.76 -0.03 11.00
C ILE A 210 -13.79 -1.21 11.00
N GLY A 211 -14.10 -2.20 11.82
CA GLY A 211 -13.32 -3.40 11.96
C GLY A 211 -13.61 -4.45 10.88
N PRO A 212 -12.72 -5.43 10.72
CA PRO A 212 -12.92 -6.54 9.79
C PRO A 212 -14.01 -7.49 10.28
N GLY A 213 -14.81 -7.99 9.32
CA GLY A 213 -15.79 -9.04 9.55
C GLY A 213 -16.82 -8.71 10.62
N THR A 214 -16.96 -9.60 11.59
CA THR A 214 -17.92 -9.51 12.69
C THR A 214 -17.38 -8.77 13.94
N TYR A 215 -16.25 -8.09 13.82
CA TYR A 215 -15.66 -7.35 14.93
C TYR A 215 -16.64 -6.31 15.49
N ASN A 216 -16.95 -6.42 16.79
CA ASN A 216 -17.80 -5.48 17.49
C ASN A 216 -17.01 -4.74 18.59
N PRO A 217 -16.69 -3.46 18.42
CA PRO A 217 -15.93 -2.70 19.40
C PRO A 217 -16.65 -2.54 20.74
N ALA A 218 -17.98 -2.63 20.77
CA ALA A 218 -18.77 -2.53 21.99
C ALA A 218 -18.58 -3.70 22.97
N GLN A 219 -18.17 -4.87 22.47
CA GLN A 219 -17.87 -6.03 23.31
C GLN A 219 -16.47 -5.94 23.95
N ASN A 220 -15.58 -5.12 23.42
CA ASN A 220 -14.25 -4.85 23.96
C ASN A 220 -14.21 -3.49 24.68
N THR A 221 -15.04 -3.31 25.68
CA THR A 221 -15.41 -2.05 26.33
C THR A 221 -14.23 -1.27 26.94
N LYS A 222 -13.10 -1.88 27.21
CA LYS A 222 -11.96 -1.16 27.79
C LYS A 222 -11.13 -0.40 26.73
N TYR A 223 -11.19 -0.80 25.46
CA TYR A 223 -10.32 -0.31 24.39
C TYR A 223 -11.04 -0.11 23.05
N GLY A 224 -12.32 0.11 23.05
CA GLY A 224 -13.24 0.09 21.91
C GLY A 224 -12.97 1.03 20.74
N TYR A 225 -11.83 1.69 20.70
CA TYR A 225 -11.47 2.58 19.59
C TYR A 225 -10.01 2.44 19.20
N LEU A 226 -9.62 1.24 18.82
CA LEU A 226 -8.35 1.01 18.13
C LEU A 226 -8.59 1.04 16.62
N ASP A 227 -7.60 1.57 15.95
CA ASP A 227 -7.54 1.55 14.49
C ASP A 227 -7.71 0.13 13.95
N GLN A 228 -8.77 -0.05 13.17
CA GLN A 228 -9.08 -1.32 12.55
C GLN A 228 -8.38 -1.41 11.20
N THR A 229 -7.62 -2.46 11.02
CA THR A 229 -6.89 -2.77 9.79
C THR A 229 -7.09 -4.22 9.42
N GLY A 230 -6.81 -4.58 8.17
CA GLY A 230 -6.94 -5.96 7.69
C GLY A 230 -6.01 -6.24 6.53
N ASP A 231 -5.82 -7.52 6.26
CA ASP A 231 -4.96 -7.99 5.17
C ASP A 231 -5.74 -8.21 3.86
N ILE A 232 -7.08 -8.18 3.92
CA ILE A 232 -7.96 -8.27 2.75
C ILE A 232 -8.92 -7.10 2.76
N LYS A 233 -9.11 -6.47 1.60
CA LYS A 233 -10.09 -5.41 1.39
C LYS A 233 -10.95 -5.71 0.17
N LEU A 234 -12.27 -5.56 0.33
CA LEU A 234 -13.23 -5.50 -0.75
C LEU A 234 -14.12 -4.29 -0.53
N GLU A 235 -14.28 -3.46 -1.54
CA GLU A 235 -15.09 -2.24 -1.47
C GLU A 235 -15.81 -2.04 -2.80
N ALA A 236 -17.10 -1.77 -2.77
CA ALA A 236 -17.92 -1.44 -3.93
C ALA A 236 -18.72 -0.17 -3.64
N ASN A 237 -18.78 0.74 -4.61
CA ASN A 237 -19.51 1.99 -4.55
C ASN A 237 -20.24 2.22 -5.88
N VAL A 238 -21.48 2.70 -5.82
CA VAL A 238 -22.29 3.09 -6.98
C VAL A 238 -22.82 4.49 -6.77
#